data_ba5a2d632382f4e9b625a0bd446975c5
#
_entry.id   ba5a2d632382f4e9b625a0bd446975c5
#
_cell.length_a   1.000
_cell.length_b   1.000
_cell.length_c   1.000
_cell.angle_alpha   90.00
_cell.angle_beta   90.00
_cell.angle_gamma   90.00
#
_symmetry.space_group_name_H-M   'P 1'
#
loop_
_entity.id
_entity.type
_entity.pdbx_description
1 polymer ?
#
loop_
_entity_poly.entity_id
_entity_poly.type
_entity_poly.pdbx_seq_one_letter_code
_entity_poly.pdbx_strand_id
1 'polypeptide(L)'
;ESQGENASVFVANKLAYFLQRLGERSFSRLKFTAQSYGPYSPGVAHVLHALNGKYLTGMEQMEAKPFEPLTLQYAAAKEVSEYVKTRLRPEQRDRLRMLITLTDGFLSTLSLEILASVDYIRKEYPQISKEETISRIGTWTERKKELFKEQYIITAYDHLEKYATRIGDMI
;
A
#
# COMPACT_ATOMS: atom_id res chain seq x y z
N GLU A 1 -3.25 14.03 -5.53
CA GLU A 1 -1.95 14.48 -6.07
C GLU A 1 -0.83 14.05 -5.13
N SER A 2 -0.54 12.74 -5.08
CA SER A 2 0.74 12.29 -4.55
C SER A 2 1.78 12.85 -5.51
N GLN A 3 2.62 13.74 -5.01
CA GLN A 3 3.70 14.34 -5.78
C GLN A 3 4.50 13.23 -6.45
N GLY A 4 4.72 13.34 -7.76
CA GLY A 4 5.32 12.31 -8.61
C GLY A 4 6.73 11.85 -8.23
N GLU A 5 7.28 12.38 -7.16
CA GLU A 5 8.60 12.04 -6.63
C GLU A 5 8.68 10.66 -5.93
N ASN A 6 7.54 10.02 -5.62
CA ASN A 6 7.51 8.78 -4.85
C ASN A 6 6.77 7.62 -5.50
N ALA A 7 6.39 7.71 -6.77
CA ALA A 7 5.83 6.56 -7.47
C ALA A 7 6.94 5.51 -7.66
N SER A 8 6.71 4.30 -7.17
CA SER A 8 7.65 3.18 -7.27
C SER A 8 6.89 1.86 -7.13
N VAL A 9 7.55 0.75 -7.48
CA VAL A 9 6.99 -0.60 -7.25
C VAL A 9 6.67 -0.82 -5.77
N PHE A 10 7.51 -0.28 -4.88
CA PHE A 10 7.29 -0.33 -3.45
C PHE A 10 5.96 0.34 -3.06
N VAL A 11 5.76 1.60 -3.45
CA VAL A 11 4.54 2.36 -3.15
C VAL A 11 3.31 1.67 -3.75
N ALA A 12 3.39 1.26 -5.02
CA ALA A 12 2.28 0.55 -5.68
C ALA A 12 1.88 -0.73 -4.94
N ASN A 13 2.85 -1.50 -4.40
CA ASN A 13 2.56 -2.68 -3.59
C ASN A 13 1.78 -2.32 -2.32
N LYS A 14 2.16 -1.26 -1.61
CA LYS A 14 1.46 -0.86 -0.37
C LYS A 14 0.04 -0.35 -0.65
N LEU A 15 -0.13 0.45 -1.70
CA LEU A 15 -1.45 0.94 -2.10
C LEU A 15 -2.36 -0.21 -2.56
N ALA A 16 -1.84 -1.15 -3.36
CA ALA A 16 -2.57 -2.34 -3.79
C ALA A 16 -2.94 -3.25 -2.59
N TYR A 17 -2.02 -3.41 -1.63
CA TYR A 17 -2.29 -4.12 -0.38
C TYR A 17 -3.46 -3.49 0.37
N PHE A 18 -3.45 -2.19 0.60
CA PHE A 18 -4.53 -1.51 1.30
C PHE A 18 -5.85 -1.53 0.51
N LEU A 19 -5.83 -1.42 -0.83
CA LEU A 19 -7.06 -1.60 -1.61
C LEU A 19 -7.66 -2.99 -1.42
N GLN A 20 -6.85 -4.03 -1.37
CA GLN A 20 -7.33 -5.38 -1.07
C GLN A 20 -7.90 -5.45 0.36
N ARG A 21 -7.24 -4.84 1.34
CA ARG A 21 -7.72 -4.76 2.73
C ARG A 21 -9.05 -4.01 2.86
N LEU A 22 -9.27 -3.02 2.00
CA LEU A 22 -10.53 -2.26 1.88
C LEU A 22 -11.61 -3.01 1.06
N GLY A 23 -11.38 -4.27 0.71
CA GLY A 23 -12.36 -5.12 0.03
C GLY A 23 -12.45 -4.91 -1.48
N GLU A 24 -11.42 -4.34 -2.14
CA GLU A 24 -11.41 -4.22 -3.60
C GLU A 24 -11.20 -5.59 -4.26
N ARG A 25 -12.27 -6.12 -4.83
CA ARG A 25 -12.32 -7.48 -5.40
C ARG A 25 -11.40 -7.67 -6.60
N SER A 26 -11.09 -6.61 -7.34
CA SER A 26 -10.16 -6.66 -8.48
C SER A 26 -8.76 -7.08 -8.04
N PHE A 27 -8.40 -6.86 -6.78
CA PHE A 27 -7.11 -7.23 -6.18
C PHE A 27 -7.14 -8.56 -5.41
N SER A 28 -8.27 -9.27 -5.38
CA SER A 28 -8.42 -10.52 -4.58
C SER A 28 -7.45 -11.64 -4.96
N ARG A 29 -6.95 -11.65 -6.19
CA ARG A 29 -5.97 -12.64 -6.67
C ARG A 29 -4.53 -12.33 -6.28
N LEU A 30 -4.23 -11.12 -5.81
CA LEU A 30 -2.92 -10.76 -5.33
C LEU A 30 -2.65 -11.44 -3.99
N LYS A 31 -1.56 -12.20 -3.93
CA LYS A 31 -1.12 -12.85 -2.70
C LYS A 31 -0.02 -12.00 -2.08
N PHE A 32 -0.33 -11.37 -0.95
CA PHE A 32 0.63 -10.58 -0.19
C PHE A 32 1.26 -11.45 0.90
N THR A 33 2.60 -11.44 0.94
CA THR A 33 3.40 -12.13 1.95
C THR A 33 4.33 -11.16 2.66
N ALA A 34 4.72 -11.51 3.88
CA ALA A 34 5.70 -10.74 4.64
C ALA A 34 7.07 -10.80 3.97
N GLN A 35 7.58 -9.66 3.54
CA GLN A 35 8.92 -9.50 2.97
C GLN A 35 9.69 -8.44 3.75
N SER A 36 10.97 -8.23 3.42
CA SER A 36 11.85 -7.29 4.14
C SER A 36 11.23 -5.89 4.32
N TYR A 37 10.49 -5.43 3.32
CA TYR A 37 9.83 -4.11 3.31
C TYR A 37 8.32 -4.18 3.60
N GLY A 38 7.85 -5.18 4.35
CA GLY A 38 6.44 -5.37 4.67
C GLY A 38 5.69 -6.21 3.63
N PRO A 39 4.34 -6.15 3.59
CA PRO A 39 3.55 -6.96 2.67
C PRO A 39 3.89 -6.65 1.21
N TYR A 40 4.16 -7.69 0.43
CA TYR A 40 4.57 -7.62 -0.97
C TYR A 40 3.87 -8.71 -1.80
N SER A 41 3.48 -8.36 -3.02
CA SER A 41 2.97 -9.29 -4.03
C SER A 41 3.68 -9.08 -5.37
N PRO A 42 4.33 -10.11 -5.95
CA PRO A 42 4.93 -10.02 -7.29
C PRO A 42 3.92 -9.66 -8.38
N GLY A 43 2.65 -10.01 -8.17
CA GLY A 43 1.58 -9.69 -9.11
C GLY A 43 1.41 -8.19 -9.34
N VAL A 44 1.76 -7.34 -8.38
CA VAL A 44 1.72 -5.88 -8.56
C VAL A 44 2.76 -5.43 -9.58
N ALA A 45 4.00 -5.91 -9.49
CA ALA A 45 5.04 -5.59 -10.47
C ALA A 45 4.63 -6.05 -11.88
N HIS A 46 4.01 -7.23 -11.99
CA HIS A 46 3.49 -7.73 -13.27
C HIS A 46 2.45 -6.80 -13.89
N VAL A 47 1.52 -6.27 -13.09
CA VAL A 47 0.54 -5.27 -13.57
C VAL A 47 1.24 -3.97 -14.00
N LEU A 48 2.22 -3.49 -13.23
CA LEU A 48 2.97 -2.29 -13.59
C LEU A 48 3.73 -2.45 -14.93
N HIS A 49 4.32 -3.62 -15.18
CA HIS A 49 4.91 -3.93 -16.49
C HIS A 49 3.90 -3.83 -17.64
N ALA A 50 2.68 -4.31 -17.44
CA ALA A 50 1.62 -4.20 -18.44
C ALA A 50 1.15 -2.75 -18.68
N LEU A 51 1.35 -1.86 -17.73
CA LEU A 51 1.01 -0.43 -17.84
C LEU A 51 2.17 0.41 -18.39
N ASN A 52 3.39 -0.15 -18.45
CA ASN A 52 4.59 0.54 -18.89
C ASN A 52 4.48 0.98 -20.36
N GLY A 53 5.01 2.16 -20.66
CA GLY A 53 4.96 2.77 -21.99
C GLY A 53 3.67 3.57 -22.29
N LYS A 54 2.53 3.21 -21.68
CA LYS A 54 1.28 3.96 -21.87
C LYS A 54 0.93 4.86 -20.68
N TYR A 55 0.90 4.30 -19.48
CA TYR A 55 0.46 5.00 -18.27
C TYR A 55 1.60 5.40 -17.35
N LEU A 56 2.69 4.69 -17.43
CA LEU A 56 3.91 4.95 -16.68
C LEU A 56 5.15 4.54 -17.50
N THR A 57 6.34 4.97 -17.04
CA THR A 57 7.65 4.49 -17.47
C THR A 57 8.52 4.17 -16.26
N GLY A 58 9.63 3.45 -16.47
CA GLY A 58 10.53 3.01 -15.40
C GLY A 58 10.46 1.51 -15.11
N MET A 59 9.70 0.74 -15.93
CA MET A 59 9.58 -0.71 -15.84
C MET A 59 10.23 -1.41 -17.04
N GLU A 60 11.25 -0.80 -17.65
CA GLU A 60 11.94 -1.35 -18.84
C GLU A 60 12.85 -2.53 -18.49
N GLN A 61 13.31 -2.62 -17.23
CA GLN A 61 14.14 -3.73 -16.75
C GLN A 61 13.27 -4.91 -16.32
N MET A 62 13.71 -6.13 -16.60
CA MET A 62 12.98 -7.35 -16.19
C MET A 62 12.89 -7.51 -14.67
N GLU A 63 13.87 -7.00 -13.92
CA GLU A 63 13.86 -6.96 -12.46
C GLU A 63 13.63 -5.52 -11.99
N ALA A 64 12.40 -5.22 -11.65
CA ALA A 64 12.04 -3.91 -11.09
C ALA A 64 12.57 -3.79 -9.66
N LYS A 65 13.49 -2.87 -9.44
CA LYS A 65 13.97 -2.55 -8.09
C LYS A 65 12.87 -1.83 -7.32
N PRO A 66 12.65 -2.18 -6.04
CA PRO A 66 11.48 -1.69 -5.28
C PRO A 66 11.35 -0.16 -5.20
N PHE A 67 12.48 0.54 -5.13
CA PHE A 67 12.55 1.98 -4.88
C PHE A 67 12.92 2.81 -6.12
N GLU A 68 13.12 2.18 -7.29
CA GLU A 68 13.32 2.94 -8.51
C GLU A 68 12.07 3.76 -8.84
N PRO A 69 12.23 5.04 -9.18
CA PRO A 69 11.09 5.91 -9.46
C PRO A 69 10.37 5.48 -10.74
N LEU A 70 9.05 5.44 -10.65
CA LEU A 70 8.17 5.32 -11.81
C LEU A 70 7.67 6.71 -12.20
N THR A 71 7.71 7.04 -13.47
CA THR A 71 7.17 8.30 -13.98
C THR A 71 5.78 8.07 -14.55
N LEU A 72 4.79 8.77 -14.01
CA LEU A 72 3.43 8.72 -14.53
C LEU A 72 3.32 9.56 -15.81
N GLN A 73 2.66 9.03 -16.82
CA GLN A 73 2.48 9.69 -18.12
C GLN A 73 1.35 10.71 -18.06
N TYR A 74 1.67 11.98 -18.01
CA TYR A 74 0.65 13.06 -17.95
C TYR A 74 -0.31 13.04 -19.15
N ALA A 75 0.15 12.59 -20.32
CA ALA A 75 -0.71 12.43 -21.50
C ALA A 75 -1.87 11.46 -21.24
N ALA A 76 -1.67 10.46 -20.39
CA ALA A 76 -2.70 9.49 -20.02
C ALA A 76 -3.58 9.96 -18.84
N ALA A 77 -3.24 11.05 -18.15
CA ALA A 77 -3.95 11.49 -16.95
C ALA A 77 -5.43 11.77 -17.21
N LYS A 78 -5.75 12.37 -18.36
CA LYS A 78 -7.14 12.62 -18.76
C LYS A 78 -7.92 11.32 -18.96
N GLU A 79 -7.35 10.35 -19.66
CA GLU A 79 -7.95 9.03 -19.88
C GLU A 79 -8.20 8.32 -18.55
N VAL A 80 -7.21 8.32 -17.64
CA VAL A 80 -7.33 7.72 -16.30
C VAL A 80 -8.43 8.42 -15.49
N SER A 81 -8.47 9.75 -15.49
CA SER A 81 -9.49 10.52 -14.79
C SER A 81 -10.90 10.22 -15.31
N GLU A 82 -11.05 10.15 -16.62
CA GLU A 82 -12.32 9.80 -17.25
C GLU A 82 -12.74 8.36 -16.91
N TYR A 83 -11.80 7.41 -16.94
CA TYR A 83 -12.04 6.02 -16.54
C TYR A 83 -12.52 5.93 -15.09
N VAL A 84 -11.87 6.63 -14.17
CA VAL A 84 -12.26 6.66 -12.75
C VAL A 84 -13.68 7.21 -12.59
N LYS A 85 -14.04 8.25 -13.33
CA LYS A 85 -15.35 8.88 -13.25
C LYS A 85 -16.46 8.02 -13.84
N THR A 86 -16.21 7.39 -15.00
CA THR A 86 -17.27 6.80 -15.83
C THR A 86 -17.29 5.28 -15.79
N ARG A 87 -16.18 4.60 -15.51
CA ARG A 87 -16.06 3.14 -15.59
C ARG A 87 -16.01 2.47 -14.22
N LEU A 88 -15.46 3.13 -13.20
CA LEU A 88 -15.49 2.58 -11.86
C LEU A 88 -16.88 2.66 -11.26
N ARG A 89 -17.30 1.58 -10.61
CA ARG A 89 -18.54 1.56 -9.83
C ARG A 89 -18.42 2.50 -8.62
N PRO A 90 -19.54 3.00 -8.07
CA PRO A 90 -19.54 3.86 -6.89
C PRO A 90 -18.68 3.30 -5.74
N GLU A 91 -18.85 2.01 -5.42
CA GLU A 91 -18.13 1.33 -4.33
C GLU A 91 -16.61 1.31 -4.56
N GLN A 92 -16.17 1.20 -5.82
CA GLN A 92 -14.74 1.24 -6.15
C GLN A 92 -14.16 2.65 -5.99
N ARG A 93 -14.92 3.68 -6.37
CA ARG A 93 -14.53 5.08 -6.13
C ARG A 93 -14.47 5.40 -4.64
N ASP A 94 -15.41 4.86 -3.85
CA ASP A 94 -15.41 5.06 -2.40
C ASP A 94 -14.20 4.39 -1.75
N ARG A 95 -13.81 3.18 -2.18
CA ARG A 95 -12.58 2.53 -1.72
C ARG A 95 -11.32 3.33 -2.07
N LEU A 96 -11.26 3.94 -3.25
CA LEU A 96 -10.15 4.84 -3.59
C LEU A 96 -10.09 6.07 -2.68
N ARG A 97 -11.24 6.67 -2.35
CA ARG A 97 -11.30 7.78 -1.38
C ARG A 97 -10.85 7.32 0.01
N MET A 98 -11.32 6.15 0.45
CA MET A 98 -10.90 5.57 1.71
C MET A 98 -9.41 5.28 1.75
N LEU A 99 -8.83 4.77 0.66
CA LEU A 99 -7.38 4.56 0.54
C LEU A 99 -6.63 5.87 0.74
N ILE A 100 -7.03 6.93 0.05
CA ILE A 100 -6.41 8.26 0.18
C ILE A 100 -6.47 8.74 1.63
N THR A 101 -7.63 8.62 2.27
CA THR A 101 -7.80 9.03 3.68
C THR A 101 -6.99 8.13 4.63
N LEU A 102 -6.93 6.83 4.38
CA LEU A 102 -6.16 5.88 5.19
C LEU A 102 -4.66 6.15 5.10
N THR A 103 -4.15 6.55 3.95
CA THR A 103 -2.72 6.80 3.75
C THR A 103 -2.32 8.25 3.99
N ASP A 104 -3.27 9.13 4.29
CA ASP A 104 -2.98 10.53 4.63
C ASP A 104 -2.09 10.62 5.87
N GLY A 105 -1.03 11.42 5.79
CA GLY A 105 0.02 11.49 6.81
C GLY A 105 1.06 10.35 6.76
N PHE A 106 0.89 9.33 5.89
CA PHE A 106 1.79 8.18 5.75
C PHE A 106 2.37 8.04 4.33
N LEU A 107 2.56 9.16 3.61
CA LEU A 107 2.98 9.13 2.21
C LEU A 107 4.51 9.01 2.01
N SER A 108 5.33 9.16 3.06
CA SER A 108 6.75 8.85 2.93
C SER A 108 6.98 7.34 2.84
N THR A 109 8.04 6.92 2.17
CA THR A 109 8.39 5.50 2.03
C THR A 109 8.43 4.79 3.38
N LEU A 110 9.06 5.39 4.39
CA LEU A 110 9.17 4.80 5.73
C LEU A 110 7.81 4.74 6.44
N SER A 111 7.04 5.81 6.44
CA SER A 111 5.74 5.83 7.13
C SER A 111 4.74 4.87 6.49
N LEU A 112 4.73 4.78 5.16
CA LEU A 112 3.87 3.84 4.43
C LEU A 112 4.28 2.37 4.69
N GLU A 113 5.60 2.10 4.81
CA GLU A 113 6.10 0.78 5.19
C GLU A 113 5.66 0.40 6.61
N ILE A 114 5.77 1.34 7.56
CA ILE A 114 5.35 1.12 8.95
C ILE A 114 3.84 0.82 8.97
N LEU A 115 3.02 1.67 8.36
CA LEU A 115 1.57 1.50 8.33
C LEU A 115 1.17 0.13 7.76
N ALA A 116 1.74 -0.26 6.63
CA ALA A 116 1.43 -1.55 5.99
C ALA A 116 1.95 -2.75 6.81
N SER A 117 3.10 -2.62 7.48
CA SER A 117 3.64 -3.69 8.31
C SER A 117 2.80 -3.90 9.57
N VAL A 118 2.35 -2.81 10.20
CA VAL A 118 1.46 -2.88 11.38
C VAL A 118 0.11 -3.49 11.00
N ASP A 119 -0.50 -3.07 9.89
CA ASP A 119 -1.76 -3.65 9.42
C ASP A 119 -1.61 -5.14 9.09
N TYR A 120 -0.50 -5.53 8.47
CA TYR A 120 -0.24 -6.93 8.14
C TYR A 120 -0.17 -7.81 9.40
N ILE A 121 0.51 -7.37 10.45
CA ILE A 121 0.57 -8.08 11.73
C ILE A 121 -0.83 -8.16 12.36
N ARG A 122 -1.58 -7.07 12.37
CA ARG A 122 -2.94 -7.02 12.93
C ARG A 122 -3.91 -7.92 12.15
N LYS A 123 -3.75 -8.03 10.86
CA LYS A 123 -4.52 -8.97 10.03
C LYS A 123 -4.24 -10.43 10.40
N GLU A 124 -2.97 -10.78 10.62
CA GLU A 124 -2.58 -12.14 11.01
C GLU A 124 -2.96 -12.46 12.47
N TYR A 125 -3.00 -11.43 13.32
CA TYR A 125 -3.31 -11.52 14.76
C TYR A 125 -4.35 -10.47 15.16
N PRO A 126 -5.65 -10.67 14.90
CA PRO A 126 -6.68 -9.62 15.04
C PRO A 126 -6.83 -9.01 16.44
N GLN A 127 -6.45 -9.75 17.49
CA GLN A 127 -6.54 -9.31 18.89
C GLN A 127 -5.19 -8.87 19.49
N ILE A 128 -4.19 -8.64 18.63
CA ILE A 128 -2.85 -8.31 19.09
C ILE A 128 -2.82 -6.93 19.77
N SER A 129 -2.09 -6.82 20.90
CA SER A 129 -1.86 -5.55 21.56
C SER A 129 -0.81 -4.67 20.85
N LYS A 130 -0.69 -3.42 21.25
CA LYS A 130 0.36 -2.52 20.75
C LYS A 130 1.74 -3.03 21.10
N GLU A 131 1.94 -3.48 22.33
CA GLU A 131 3.19 -4.00 22.86
C GLU A 131 3.65 -5.25 22.10
N GLU A 132 2.73 -6.17 21.86
CA GLU A 132 3.00 -7.35 21.05
C GLU A 132 3.28 -7.01 19.59
N THR A 133 2.60 -6.00 19.03
CA THR A 133 2.87 -5.51 17.67
C THR A 133 4.29 -4.96 17.55
N ILE A 134 4.72 -4.15 18.54
CA ILE A 134 6.09 -3.62 18.61
C ILE A 134 7.10 -4.76 18.66
N SER A 135 6.87 -5.75 19.53
CA SER A 135 7.73 -6.91 19.69
C SER A 135 7.87 -7.71 18.38
N ARG A 136 6.75 -7.98 17.69
CA ARG A 136 6.76 -8.72 16.41
C ARG A 136 7.46 -7.97 15.30
N ILE A 137 7.27 -6.66 15.21
CA ILE A 137 8.00 -5.82 14.25
C ILE A 137 9.50 -5.87 14.54
N GLY A 138 9.92 -5.79 15.80
CA GLY A 138 11.32 -5.90 16.22
C GLY A 138 11.98 -7.24 15.88
N THR A 139 11.21 -8.31 15.71
CA THR A 139 11.71 -9.62 15.31
C THR A 139 11.57 -9.91 13.81
N TRP A 140 10.92 -9.04 13.04
CA TRP A 140 10.70 -9.25 11.61
C TRP A 140 11.98 -9.14 10.79
N THR A 141 12.73 -8.03 10.94
CA THR A 141 14.09 -7.84 10.38
C THR A 141 14.88 -6.88 11.25
N GLU A 142 16.22 -6.98 11.26
CA GLU A 142 17.08 -6.03 11.97
C GLU A 142 16.86 -4.60 11.48
N ARG A 143 16.67 -4.40 10.17
CA ARG A 143 16.37 -3.10 9.59
C ARG A 143 15.08 -2.49 10.20
N LYS A 144 14.02 -3.27 10.35
CA LYS A 144 12.78 -2.77 10.98
C LYS A 144 12.98 -2.44 12.45
N LYS A 145 13.71 -3.27 13.18
CA LYS A 145 14.07 -3.04 14.59
C LYS A 145 14.81 -1.71 14.78
N GLU A 146 15.70 -1.36 13.87
CA GLU A 146 16.48 -0.13 13.93
C GLU A 146 15.66 1.11 13.53
N LEU A 147 14.90 1.03 12.44
CA LEU A 147 14.23 2.17 11.80
C LEU A 147 12.83 2.42 12.34
N PHE A 148 12.09 1.39 12.75
CA PHE A 148 10.72 1.52 13.23
C PHE A 148 10.72 1.84 14.71
N LYS A 149 10.84 3.13 15.04
CA LYS A 149 10.76 3.56 16.43
C LYS A 149 9.37 3.25 17.00
N GLU A 150 9.33 2.87 18.28
CA GLU A 150 8.12 2.47 18.98
C GLU A 150 6.98 3.47 18.79
N GLN A 151 7.26 4.76 18.95
CA GLN A 151 6.27 5.84 18.76
C GLN A 151 5.64 5.85 17.35
N TYR A 152 6.39 5.46 16.31
CA TYR A 152 5.87 5.40 14.93
C TYR A 152 4.95 4.20 14.75
N ILE A 153 5.29 3.07 15.36
CA ILE A 153 4.46 1.86 15.38
C ILE A 153 3.14 2.14 16.10
N ILE A 154 3.20 2.79 17.27
CA ILE A 154 2.00 3.19 18.04
C ILE A 154 1.13 4.14 17.22
N THR A 155 1.74 5.15 16.60
CA THR A 155 1.00 6.10 15.74
C THR A 155 0.27 5.38 14.59
N ALA A 156 0.94 4.45 13.91
CA ALA A 156 0.33 3.66 12.85
C ALA A 156 -0.77 2.73 13.38
N TYR A 157 -0.55 2.11 14.53
CA TYR A 157 -1.54 1.24 15.18
C TYR A 157 -2.81 2.03 15.52
N ASP A 158 -2.68 3.19 16.19
CA ASP A 158 -3.82 4.04 16.58
C ASP A 158 -4.54 4.63 15.36
N HIS A 159 -3.81 4.92 14.29
CA HIS A 159 -4.40 5.35 13.04
C HIS A 159 -5.26 4.24 12.40
N LEU A 160 -4.75 3.02 12.34
CA LEU A 160 -5.47 1.87 11.82
C LEU A 160 -6.70 1.51 12.66
N GLU A 161 -6.66 1.70 13.99
CA GLU A 161 -7.83 1.50 14.85
C GLU A 161 -9.03 2.35 14.43
N LYS A 162 -8.80 3.60 14.03
CA LYS A 162 -9.85 4.51 13.55
C LYS A 162 -10.53 4.01 12.26
N TYR A 163 -9.87 3.13 11.52
CA TYR A 163 -10.37 2.55 10.26
C TYR A 163 -10.77 1.08 10.41
N ALA A 164 -10.52 0.46 11.57
CA ALA A 164 -10.76 -0.98 11.77
C ALA A 164 -12.23 -1.37 11.53
N THR A 165 -13.18 -0.59 12.00
CA THR A 165 -14.61 -0.77 11.72
C THR A 165 -14.90 -0.71 10.23
N ARG A 166 -14.35 0.26 9.51
CA ARG A 166 -14.55 0.44 8.07
C ARG A 166 -13.88 -0.65 7.23
N ILE A 167 -12.74 -1.19 7.70
CA ILE A 167 -12.05 -2.31 7.05
C ILE A 167 -12.78 -3.62 7.33
N GLY A 168 -13.30 -3.82 8.54
CA GLY A 168 -14.04 -5.01 8.95
C GLY A 168 -15.43 -5.14 8.31
N ASP A 169 -16.13 -4.04 8.16
CA ASP A 169 -17.49 -4.02 7.57
C ASP A 169 -17.49 -4.27 6.04
N MET A 170 -16.32 -4.34 5.40
CA MET A 170 -16.17 -4.50 3.94
C MET A 170 -15.57 -5.86 3.54
N ILE A 171 -15.26 -6.73 4.50
CA ILE A 171 -14.78 -8.10 4.31
C ILE A 171 -15.91 -9.09 4.57
#